data_b51c9f5ed81229827fbd84f8976277e0
#
_entry.id   b51c9f5ed81229827fbd84f8976277e0
#
_cell.length_a   1.000
_cell.length_b   1.000
_cell.length_c   1.000
_cell.angle_alpha   90.00
_cell.angle_beta   90.00
_cell.angle_gamma   90.00
#
_symmetry.space_group_name_H-M   'P 1'
#
loop_
_entity.id
_entity.type
_entity.pdbx_description
1 polymer ?
#
loop_
_entity_poly.entity_id
_entity_poly.type
_entity_poly.pdbx_seq_one_letter_code
_entity_poly.pdbx_strand_id
1 'polypeptide(L)'
;MSFRLSPRVCVIGGANVDIHGAAYQPLRLRDSNPGSVHVSPGGVARNVAENLSRLGLDCRLVTAVGKDPNGEMLLAHGREAGIDMRYVQELDSAPTSAYLAVLDRSGDMQVAVADMDIMDQLTAARLEPLRNAIGETSLLVIDANLPDDALCWLVNTFPDHDIFADTVSTAKAMRLKPYLGTLHTLKTNPHEAEALTGFEARTSADLDRTADWLHGQGVQRLFITRAEDGLFY
;
A
#
# COMPACT_ATOMS: atom_id res chain seq x y z
N MET A 1 -1.62 22.75 30.42
CA MET A 1 -1.83 22.36 29.01
C MET A 1 -1.21 20.98 28.82
N SER A 2 -2.03 19.93 28.75
CA SER A 2 -1.54 18.59 28.44
C SER A 2 -1.21 18.56 26.96
N PHE A 3 0.07 18.51 26.60
CA PHE A 3 0.51 18.16 25.25
C PHE A 3 0.07 16.70 25.04
N ARG A 4 -1.09 16.48 24.44
CA ARG A 4 -1.34 15.20 23.77
C ARG A 4 -0.35 15.15 22.61
N LEU A 5 0.71 14.38 22.79
CA LEU A 5 1.54 14.01 21.66
C LEU A 5 0.59 13.36 20.64
N SER A 6 0.50 13.92 19.44
CA SER A 6 -0.21 13.27 18.34
C SER A 6 0.33 11.85 18.19
N PRO A 7 -0.53 10.84 18.02
CA PRO A 7 -0.03 9.49 17.83
C PRO A 7 0.91 9.47 16.63
N ARG A 8 2.10 8.88 16.82
CA ARG A 8 3.05 8.66 15.74
C ARG A 8 2.68 7.40 15.00
N VAL A 9 2.62 7.49 13.68
CA VAL A 9 2.32 6.35 12.81
C VAL A 9 3.54 6.05 11.93
N CYS A 10 3.94 4.79 11.86
CA CYS A 10 4.89 4.33 10.87
C CYS A 10 4.15 3.58 9.77
N VAL A 11 4.27 4.06 8.54
CA VAL A 11 3.72 3.41 7.36
C VAL A 11 4.86 2.76 6.59
N ILE A 12 4.76 1.47 6.31
CA ILE A 12 5.82 0.65 5.73
C ILE A 12 5.25 -0.09 4.51
N GLY A 13 5.78 0.16 3.32
CA GLY A 13 5.27 -0.50 2.11
C GLY A 13 5.51 0.28 0.82
N GLY A 14 4.64 0.10 -0.15
CA GLY A 14 4.83 0.57 -1.53
C GLY A 14 4.69 2.06 -1.74
N ALA A 15 5.67 2.60 -2.47
CA ALA A 15 5.61 3.90 -3.13
C ALA A 15 5.99 3.72 -4.60
N ASN A 16 5.26 4.33 -5.51
CA ASN A 16 5.51 4.25 -6.94
C ASN A 16 5.07 5.52 -7.66
N VAL A 17 5.43 5.64 -8.91
CA VAL A 17 4.93 6.67 -9.81
C VAL A 17 3.82 6.06 -10.66
N ASP A 18 2.64 6.69 -10.66
CA ASP A 18 1.53 6.33 -11.54
C ASP A 18 1.65 7.13 -12.84
N ILE A 19 1.71 6.44 -13.97
CA ILE A 19 1.78 7.00 -15.32
C ILE A 19 0.55 6.57 -16.09
N HIS A 20 -0.35 7.52 -16.35
CA HIS A 20 -1.60 7.27 -17.07
C HIS A 20 -1.55 7.91 -18.45
N GLY A 21 -1.60 7.09 -19.50
CA GLY A 21 -1.79 7.52 -20.89
C GLY A 21 -3.24 7.39 -21.29
N ALA A 22 -3.94 8.51 -21.58
CA ALA A 22 -5.35 8.54 -22.00
C ALA A 22 -5.45 8.89 -23.49
N ALA A 23 -5.99 7.99 -24.30
CA ALA A 23 -6.16 8.21 -25.74
C ALA A 23 -7.36 9.11 -26.03
N TYR A 24 -7.22 10.05 -27.00
CA TYR A 24 -8.33 10.93 -27.43
C TYR A 24 -9.33 10.23 -28.34
N GLN A 25 -8.93 9.14 -28.96
CA GLN A 25 -9.73 8.34 -29.89
C GLN A 25 -9.73 6.87 -29.48
N PRO A 26 -10.61 6.02 -30.04
CA PRO A 26 -10.52 4.58 -29.82
C PRO A 26 -9.11 4.04 -30.09
N LEU A 27 -8.58 3.24 -29.17
CA LEU A 27 -7.23 2.73 -29.23
C LEU A 27 -7.01 1.88 -30.48
N ARG A 28 -5.91 2.15 -31.18
CA ARG A 28 -5.38 1.31 -32.27
C ARG A 28 -4.18 0.54 -31.75
N LEU A 29 -4.32 -0.77 -31.68
CA LEU A 29 -3.23 -1.65 -31.27
C LEU A 29 -2.10 -1.61 -32.32
N ARG A 30 -0.86 -1.68 -31.85
CA ARG A 30 0.36 -1.66 -32.68
C ARG A 30 0.56 -0.34 -33.46
N ASP A 31 -0.01 0.75 -32.97
CA ASP A 31 0.10 2.07 -33.57
C ASP A 31 0.28 3.14 -32.48
N SER A 32 0.71 4.33 -32.89
CA SER A 32 0.79 5.51 -32.02
C SER A 32 -0.59 6.11 -31.86
N ASN A 33 -1.04 6.28 -30.63
CA ASN A 33 -2.35 6.84 -30.29
C ASN A 33 -2.16 8.25 -29.73
N PRO A 34 -2.64 9.30 -30.40
CA PRO A 34 -2.65 10.64 -29.82
C PRO A 34 -3.45 10.68 -28.52
N GLY A 35 -2.87 11.30 -27.49
CA GLY A 35 -3.46 11.30 -26.16
C GLY A 35 -2.77 12.28 -25.23
N SER A 36 -3.11 12.21 -23.94
CA SER A 36 -2.42 12.90 -22.85
C SER A 36 -1.73 11.89 -21.96
N VAL A 37 -0.63 12.33 -21.33
CA VAL A 37 0.10 11.54 -20.31
C VAL A 37 0.06 12.33 -19.00
N HIS A 38 -0.37 11.68 -17.94
CA HIS A 38 -0.36 12.21 -16.59
C HIS A 38 0.54 11.37 -15.71
N VAL A 39 1.40 12.05 -14.94
CA VAL A 39 2.33 11.40 -14.00
C VAL A 39 2.03 11.92 -12.61
N SER A 40 1.84 11.01 -11.66
CA SER A 40 1.53 11.37 -10.27
C SER A 40 2.18 10.43 -9.27
N PRO A 41 2.45 10.92 -8.04
CA PRO A 41 2.89 10.05 -6.97
C PRO A 41 1.79 9.05 -6.60
N GLY A 42 2.17 7.77 -6.47
CA GLY A 42 1.30 6.65 -6.13
C GLY A 42 1.90 5.73 -5.06
N GLY A 43 1.31 4.55 -4.93
CA GLY A 43 1.68 3.54 -3.95
C GLY A 43 0.80 3.56 -2.70
N VAL A 44 0.36 2.37 -2.28
CA VAL A 44 -0.62 2.25 -1.19
C VAL A 44 -0.08 2.83 0.10
N ALA A 45 1.11 2.42 0.56
CA ALA A 45 1.70 2.94 1.79
C ALA A 45 1.95 4.45 1.71
N ARG A 46 2.49 4.96 0.58
CA ARG A 46 2.69 6.40 0.39
C ARG A 46 1.37 7.19 0.44
N ASN A 47 0.32 6.69 -0.21
CA ASN A 47 -1.00 7.34 -0.19
C ASN A 47 -1.60 7.37 1.22
N VAL A 48 -1.45 6.30 2.00
CA VAL A 48 -1.89 6.25 3.40
C VAL A 48 -1.08 7.26 4.22
N ALA A 49 0.25 7.30 4.08
CA ALA A 49 1.11 8.23 4.81
C ALA A 49 0.74 9.70 4.51
N GLU A 50 0.46 10.03 3.23
CA GLU A 50 0.03 11.36 2.84
C GLU A 50 -1.30 11.75 3.48
N ASN A 51 -2.32 10.86 3.41
CA ASN A 51 -3.62 11.13 3.99
C ASN A 51 -3.53 11.31 5.51
N LEU A 52 -2.78 10.48 6.21
CA LEU A 52 -2.57 10.61 7.66
C LEU A 52 -1.86 11.91 8.02
N SER A 53 -0.82 12.28 7.27
CA SER A 53 -0.11 13.54 7.47
C SER A 53 -1.00 14.76 7.23
N ARG A 54 -1.82 14.75 6.15
CA ARG A 54 -2.81 15.80 5.87
C ARG A 54 -3.90 15.90 6.93
N LEU A 55 -4.21 14.82 7.63
CA LEU A 55 -5.11 14.78 8.80
C LEU A 55 -4.42 15.26 10.10
N GLY A 56 -3.14 15.65 10.06
CA GLY A 56 -2.40 16.20 11.18
C GLY A 56 -1.72 15.18 12.08
N LEU A 57 -1.56 13.94 11.62
CA LEU A 57 -0.80 12.91 12.35
C LEU A 57 0.69 13.02 12.04
N ASP A 58 1.54 12.73 13.03
CA ASP A 58 2.99 12.58 12.86
C ASP A 58 3.26 11.24 12.16
N CYS A 59 3.56 11.29 10.86
CA CYS A 59 3.64 10.12 10.00
C CYS A 59 5.05 9.92 9.44
N ARG A 60 5.61 8.73 9.64
CA ARG A 60 6.87 8.26 9.05
C ARG A 60 6.58 7.32 7.90
N LEU A 61 7.28 7.46 6.78
CA LEU A 61 7.21 6.51 5.67
C LEU A 61 8.51 5.72 5.57
N VAL A 62 8.39 4.40 5.59
CA VAL A 62 9.46 3.45 5.29
C VAL A 62 9.12 2.78 3.96
N THR A 63 9.90 3.06 2.95
CA THR A 63 9.75 2.51 1.59
C THR A 63 11.10 2.50 0.89
N ALA A 64 11.14 1.97 -0.33
CA ALA A 64 12.32 2.01 -1.18
C ALA A 64 12.02 2.77 -2.47
N VAL A 65 12.96 3.61 -2.88
CA VAL A 65 12.94 4.33 -4.17
C VAL A 65 14.30 4.19 -4.84
N GLY A 66 14.35 4.26 -6.15
CA GLY A 66 15.59 4.34 -6.91
C GLY A 66 16.22 5.73 -6.80
N LYS A 67 17.53 5.82 -7.01
CA LYS A 67 18.22 7.11 -7.20
C LYS A 67 18.01 7.60 -8.65
N ASP A 68 16.78 7.96 -8.97
CA ASP A 68 16.32 8.40 -10.27
C ASP A 68 15.31 9.55 -10.15
N PRO A 69 14.93 10.22 -11.26
CA PRO A 69 13.99 11.34 -11.22
C PRO A 69 12.63 11.01 -10.60
N ASN A 70 12.15 9.76 -10.71
CA ASN A 70 10.92 9.31 -10.10
C ASN A 70 11.04 9.24 -8.56
N GLY A 71 12.17 8.72 -8.06
CA GLY A 71 12.49 8.70 -6.63
C GLY A 71 12.60 10.12 -6.06
N GLU A 72 13.30 11.02 -6.74
CA GLU A 72 13.39 12.43 -6.35
C GLU A 72 12.01 13.09 -6.27
N MET A 73 11.13 12.82 -7.25
CA MET A 73 9.76 13.34 -7.26
C MET A 73 8.95 12.82 -6.06
N LEU A 74 9.02 11.53 -5.75
CA LEU A 74 8.31 10.93 -4.60
C LEU A 74 8.81 11.51 -3.28
N LEU A 75 10.12 11.69 -3.12
CA LEU A 75 10.74 12.28 -1.93
C LEU A 75 10.32 13.75 -1.74
N ALA A 76 10.34 14.54 -2.81
CA ALA A 76 9.94 15.94 -2.77
C ALA A 76 8.47 16.08 -2.37
N HIS A 77 7.59 15.34 -3.05
CA HIS A 77 6.15 15.38 -2.79
C HIS A 77 5.80 14.90 -1.37
N GLY A 78 6.47 13.85 -0.88
CA GLY A 78 6.26 13.36 0.49
C GLY A 78 6.65 14.41 1.54
N ARG A 79 7.77 15.13 1.34
CA ARG A 79 8.18 16.24 2.21
C ARG A 79 7.18 17.40 2.19
N GLU A 80 6.68 17.77 1.02
CA GLU A 80 5.64 18.82 0.87
C GLU A 80 4.33 18.42 1.57
N ALA A 81 3.98 17.13 1.55
CA ALA A 81 2.83 16.60 2.26
C ALA A 81 3.03 16.52 3.80
N GLY A 82 4.22 16.81 4.30
CA GLY A 82 4.55 16.78 5.74
C GLY A 82 4.88 15.38 6.27
N ILE A 83 5.17 14.43 5.39
CA ILE A 83 5.59 13.07 5.77
C ILE A 83 7.06 13.10 6.19
N ASP A 84 7.42 12.40 7.25
CA ASP A 84 8.83 12.18 7.63
C ASP A 84 9.45 11.14 6.67
N MET A 85 10.19 11.66 5.68
CA MET A 85 10.82 10.88 4.61
C MET A 85 12.25 10.41 4.94
N ARG A 86 12.75 10.63 6.17
CA ARG A 86 14.13 10.28 6.58
C ARG A 86 14.40 8.77 6.55
N TYR A 87 13.36 7.96 6.54
CA TYR A 87 13.44 6.50 6.60
C TYR A 87 13.19 5.84 5.24
N VAL A 88 13.04 6.63 4.20
CA VAL A 88 12.99 6.12 2.82
C VAL A 88 14.39 5.68 2.39
N GLN A 89 14.48 4.49 1.84
CA GLN A 89 15.74 3.93 1.35
C GLN A 89 15.92 4.25 -0.13
N GLU A 90 16.96 5.02 -0.44
CA GLU A 90 17.36 5.32 -1.82
C GLU A 90 18.36 4.28 -2.31
N LEU A 91 18.01 3.51 -3.33
CA LEU A 91 18.78 2.37 -3.83
C LEU A 91 19.36 2.64 -5.24
N ASP A 92 20.62 2.24 -5.44
CA ASP A 92 21.26 2.27 -6.76
C ASP A 92 20.97 1.01 -7.59
N SER A 93 20.41 -0.02 -6.95
CA SER A 93 20.30 -1.38 -7.50
C SER A 93 19.04 -1.63 -8.33
N ALA A 94 18.04 -0.73 -8.26
CA ALA A 94 16.79 -0.85 -9.00
C ALA A 94 16.17 0.52 -9.26
N PRO A 95 15.38 0.68 -10.34
CA PRO A 95 14.60 1.89 -10.57
C PRO A 95 13.47 2.03 -9.55
N THR A 96 13.01 3.25 -9.36
CA THR A 96 11.79 3.54 -8.58
C THR A 96 10.59 2.83 -9.21
N SER A 97 9.77 2.21 -8.37
CA SER A 97 8.51 1.56 -8.80
C SER A 97 7.66 2.46 -9.68
N ALA A 98 7.10 1.88 -10.73
CA ALA A 98 6.19 2.57 -11.64
C ALA A 98 4.97 1.72 -11.98
N TYR A 99 3.81 2.35 -12.07
CA TYR A 99 2.59 1.75 -12.58
C TYR A 99 2.14 2.52 -13.82
N LEU A 100 2.24 1.89 -14.99
CA LEU A 100 1.86 2.47 -16.27
C LEU A 100 0.53 1.90 -16.70
N ALA A 101 -0.49 2.75 -16.90
CA ALA A 101 -1.79 2.35 -17.41
C ALA A 101 -2.13 3.10 -18.70
N VAL A 102 -2.71 2.38 -19.65
CA VAL A 102 -3.27 2.94 -20.88
C VAL A 102 -4.79 2.89 -20.77
N LEU A 103 -5.38 4.06 -20.87
CA LEU A 103 -6.83 4.28 -20.79
C LEU A 103 -7.37 4.59 -22.17
N ASP A 104 -8.56 4.10 -22.46
CA ASP A 104 -9.29 4.51 -23.66
C ASP A 104 -9.98 5.88 -23.46
N ARG A 105 -10.75 6.29 -24.47
CA ARG A 105 -11.48 7.56 -24.49
C ARG A 105 -12.52 7.67 -23.35
N SER A 106 -13.07 6.55 -22.87
CA SER A 106 -14.03 6.53 -21.76
C SER A 106 -13.36 6.58 -20.39
N GLY A 107 -12.02 6.46 -20.36
CA GLY A 107 -11.25 6.38 -19.12
C GLY A 107 -11.10 4.95 -18.61
N ASP A 108 -11.56 3.96 -19.37
CA ASP A 108 -11.43 2.54 -19.00
C ASP A 108 -10.02 2.04 -19.27
N MET A 109 -9.46 1.37 -18.28
CA MET A 109 -8.12 0.79 -18.38
C MET A 109 -8.10 -0.39 -19.37
N GLN A 110 -7.28 -0.30 -20.41
CA GLN A 110 -7.13 -1.32 -21.43
C GLN A 110 -5.94 -2.24 -21.17
N VAL A 111 -4.86 -1.69 -20.61
CA VAL A 111 -3.67 -2.44 -20.22
C VAL A 111 -2.91 -1.68 -19.15
N ALA A 112 -2.27 -2.39 -18.25
CA ALA A 112 -1.33 -1.81 -17.29
C ALA A 112 -0.09 -2.69 -17.14
N VAL A 113 1.03 -2.05 -16.81
CA VAL A 113 2.29 -2.69 -16.43
C VAL A 113 2.70 -2.14 -15.08
N ALA A 114 2.94 -3.04 -14.13
CA ALA A 114 3.40 -2.71 -12.80
C ALA A 114 4.86 -3.17 -12.62
N ASP A 115 5.78 -2.22 -12.51
CA ASP A 115 7.18 -2.47 -12.14
C ASP A 115 7.32 -2.11 -10.65
N MET A 116 7.33 -3.13 -9.80
CA MET A 116 7.39 -2.98 -8.34
C MET A 116 8.56 -3.74 -7.72
N ASP A 117 9.53 -4.19 -8.53
CA ASP A 117 10.60 -5.10 -8.11
C ASP A 117 11.51 -4.51 -7.03
N ILE A 118 11.67 -3.19 -6.98
CA ILE A 118 12.42 -2.53 -5.91
C ILE A 118 11.86 -2.82 -4.51
N MET A 119 10.55 -3.11 -4.39
CA MET A 119 9.92 -3.42 -3.12
C MET A 119 10.39 -4.74 -2.53
N ASP A 120 10.81 -5.69 -3.35
CA ASP A 120 11.39 -6.95 -2.89
C ASP A 120 12.78 -6.76 -2.25
N GLN A 121 13.39 -5.56 -2.41
CA GLN A 121 14.62 -5.20 -1.72
C GLN A 121 14.40 -4.62 -0.32
N LEU A 122 13.16 -4.30 0.07
CA LEU A 122 12.84 -3.83 1.42
C LEU A 122 12.75 -5.00 2.41
N THR A 123 13.83 -5.77 2.50
CA THR A 123 13.95 -7.00 3.28
C THR A 123 14.03 -6.76 4.80
N ALA A 124 13.86 -7.80 5.59
CA ALA A 124 14.08 -7.76 7.04
C ALA A 124 15.46 -7.17 7.42
N ALA A 125 16.51 -7.54 6.68
CA ALA A 125 17.86 -7.03 6.92
C ALA A 125 17.98 -5.51 6.70
N ARG A 126 17.19 -4.95 5.79
CA ARG A 126 17.12 -3.49 5.55
C ARG A 126 16.22 -2.78 6.55
N LEU A 127 15.25 -3.45 7.13
CA LEU A 127 14.39 -2.89 8.18
C LEU A 127 15.05 -2.92 9.55
N GLU A 128 15.94 -3.89 9.83
CA GLU A 128 16.59 -4.07 11.14
C GLU A 128 17.27 -2.78 11.66
N PRO A 129 18.03 -2.00 10.85
CA PRO A 129 18.60 -0.73 11.31
C PRO A 129 17.56 0.32 11.72
N LEU A 130 16.32 0.18 11.25
CA LEU A 130 15.21 1.09 11.53
C LEU A 130 14.35 0.65 12.73
N ARG A 131 14.69 -0.48 13.37
CA ARG A 131 13.94 -1.10 14.49
C ARG A 131 13.50 -0.07 15.54
N ASN A 132 14.43 0.74 16.03
CA ASN A 132 14.11 1.74 17.08
C ASN A 132 13.15 2.81 16.54
N ALA A 133 13.39 3.31 15.33
CA ALA A 133 12.54 4.32 14.72
C ALA A 133 11.12 3.81 14.47
N ILE A 134 10.97 2.56 14.05
CA ILE A 134 9.66 1.90 13.87
C ILE A 134 9.00 1.70 15.24
N GLY A 135 9.72 1.15 16.22
CA GLY A 135 9.19 0.83 17.55
C GLY A 135 8.82 2.02 18.43
N GLU A 136 9.35 3.22 18.14
CA GLU A 136 8.95 4.46 18.80
C GLU A 136 7.55 4.97 18.40
N THR A 137 6.93 4.36 17.40
CA THR A 137 5.60 4.75 16.92
C THR A 137 4.50 4.01 17.67
N SER A 138 3.30 4.57 17.70
CA SER A 138 2.16 3.98 18.42
C SER A 138 1.39 2.98 17.57
N LEU A 139 1.59 3.01 16.26
CA LEU A 139 0.79 2.28 15.28
C LEU A 139 1.64 1.96 14.06
N LEU A 140 1.51 0.75 13.53
CA LEU A 140 2.10 0.34 12.27
C LEU A 140 1.03 0.18 11.21
N VAL A 141 1.29 0.75 10.03
CA VAL A 141 0.48 0.48 8.83
C VAL A 141 1.40 -0.19 7.82
N ILE A 142 1.02 -1.35 7.32
CA ILE A 142 1.79 -2.11 6.34
C ILE A 142 0.95 -2.38 5.10
N ASP A 143 1.59 -2.66 3.98
CA ASP A 143 0.89 -3.16 2.80
C ASP A 143 1.54 -4.44 2.23
N ALA A 144 0.79 -5.17 1.45
CA ALA A 144 1.21 -6.43 0.86
C ALA A 144 2.23 -6.29 -0.29
N ASN A 145 2.81 -5.08 -0.52
CA ASN A 145 3.97 -4.93 -1.39
C ASN A 145 5.26 -5.46 -0.74
N LEU A 146 5.29 -5.56 0.59
CA LEU A 146 6.44 -6.04 1.33
C LEU A 146 6.74 -7.51 1.01
N PRO A 147 8.03 -7.92 0.94
CA PRO A 147 8.40 -9.32 0.83
C PRO A 147 8.12 -10.08 2.14
N ASP A 148 8.00 -11.42 2.03
CA ASP A 148 7.58 -12.28 3.14
C ASP A 148 8.52 -12.20 4.36
N ASP A 149 9.83 -12.06 4.14
CA ASP A 149 10.81 -11.94 5.23
C ASP A 149 10.62 -10.62 6.01
N ALA A 150 10.27 -9.52 5.32
CA ALA A 150 9.96 -8.25 5.96
C ALA A 150 8.66 -8.33 6.76
N LEU A 151 7.61 -8.93 6.20
CA LEU A 151 6.33 -9.14 6.90
C LEU A 151 6.55 -9.99 8.15
N CYS A 152 7.26 -11.12 8.02
CA CYS A 152 7.62 -12.00 9.13
C CYS A 152 8.41 -11.25 10.21
N TRP A 153 9.40 -10.45 9.80
CA TRP A 153 10.22 -9.67 10.74
C TRP A 153 9.37 -8.63 11.49
N LEU A 154 8.49 -7.91 10.80
CA LEU A 154 7.64 -6.87 11.41
C LEU A 154 6.73 -7.46 12.50
N VAL A 155 5.99 -8.52 12.19
CA VAL A 155 5.02 -9.09 13.14
C VAL A 155 5.69 -9.74 14.35
N ASN A 156 6.90 -10.30 14.18
CA ASN A 156 7.65 -10.91 15.28
C ASN A 156 8.44 -9.88 16.11
N THR A 157 8.83 -8.76 15.51
CA THR A 157 9.60 -7.71 16.20
C THR A 157 8.70 -6.78 17.01
N PHE A 158 7.48 -6.56 16.56
CA PHE A 158 6.53 -5.61 17.15
C PHE A 158 5.18 -6.26 17.55
N PRO A 159 5.21 -7.33 18.39
CA PRO A 159 4.00 -8.09 18.72
C PRO A 159 2.98 -7.28 19.53
N ASP A 160 3.41 -6.22 20.20
CA ASP A 160 2.57 -5.36 21.04
C ASP A 160 2.02 -4.13 20.27
N HIS A 161 2.35 -3.97 19.00
CA HIS A 161 1.83 -2.87 18.18
C HIS A 161 0.55 -3.28 17.46
N ASP A 162 -0.39 -2.34 17.39
CA ASP A 162 -1.54 -2.48 16.50
C ASP A 162 -1.06 -2.39 15.04
N ILE A 163 -1.14 -3.50 14.30
CA ILE A 163 -0.76 -3.57 12.89
C ILE A 163 -1.99 -3.46 12.01
N PHE A 164 -2.02 -2.44 11.17
CA PHE A 164 -3.02 -2.21 10.13
C PHE A 164 -2.44 -2.62 8.79
N ALA A 165 -3.13 -3.48 8.04
CA ALA A 165 -2.63 -4.01 6.78
C ALA A 165 -3.58 -3.74 5.63
N ASP A 166 -3.01 -3.39 4.46
CA ASP A 166 -3.71 -3.30 3.17
C ASP A 166 -3.27 -4.44 2.24
N THR A 167 -4.23 -5.12 1.63
CA THR A 167 -3.98 -6.26 0.73
C THR A 167 -3.43 -5.89 -0.64
N VAL A 168 -3.54 -4.63 -1.06
CA VAL A 168 -3.03 -4.06 -2.32
C VAL A 168 -3.66 -4.63 -3.58
N SER A 169 -3.63 -5.95 -3.76
CA SER A 169 -4.18 -6.66 -4.92
C SER A 169 -4.43 -8.12 -4.63
N THR A 170 -5.26 -8.77 -5.43
CA THR A 170 -5.59 -10.19 -5.31
C THR A 170 -4.33 -11.08 -5.22
N ALA A 171 -3.33 -10.83 -6.07
CA ALA A 171 -2.09 -11.61 -6.07
C ALA A 171 -1.25 -11.40 -4.81
N LYS A 172 -1.20 -10.16 -4.30
CA LYS A 172 -0.38 -9.80 -3.14
C LYS A 172 -1.08 -10.11 -1.81
N ALA A 173 -2.41 -10.12 -1.76
CA ALA A 173 -3.19 -10.41 -0.56
C ALA A 173 -2.73 -11.70 0.13
N MET A 174 -2.35 -12.71 -0.64
CA MET A 174 -1.89 -14.00 -0.13
C MET A 174 -0.62 -13.93 0.72
N ARG A 175 0.21 -12.88 0.55
CA ARG A 175 1.38 -12.65 1.42
C ARG A 175 0.99 -12.38 2.87
N LEU A 176 -0.20 -11.79 3.11
CA LEU A 176 -0.69 -11.50 4.47
C LEU A 176 -1.35 -12.72 5.13
N LYS A 177 -1.72 -13.76 4.37
CA LYS A 177 -2.45 -14.91 4.89
C LYS A 177 -1.81 -15.60 6.10
N PRO A 178 -0.47 -15.82 6.15
CA PRO A 178 0.18 -16.42 7.31
C PRO A 178 0.13 -15.55 8.58
N TYR A 179 -0.13 -14.25 8.43
CA TYR A 179 -0.01 -13.26 9.50
C TYR A 179 -1.36 -12.70 9.96
N LEU A 180 -2.49 -13.20 9.45
CA LEU A 180 -3.83 -12.68 9.76
C LEU A 180 -4.07 -12.57 11.27
N GLY A 181 -3.61 -13.56 12.05
CA GLY A 181 -3.77 -13.58 13.51
C GLY A 181 -2.98 -12.50 14.28
N THR A 182 -2.06 -11.79 13.62
CA THR A 182 -1.28 -10.69 14.23
C THR A 182 -1.82 -9.32 13.83
N LEU A 183 -2.80 -9.26 12.92
CA LEU A 183 -3.33 -8.00 12.41
C LEU A 183 -4.45 -7.48 13.32
N HIS A 184 -4.28 -6.25 13.80
CA HIS A 184 -5.37 -5.53 14.44
C HIS A 184 -6.45 -5.15 13.41
N THR A 185 -6.05 -4.58 12.26
CA THR A 185 -6.98 -4.15 11.22
C THR A 185 -6.53 -4.65 9.85
N LEU A 186 -7.44 -5.24 9.11
CA LEU A 186 -7.26 -5.59 7.71
C LEU A 186 -8.18 -4.75 6.82
N LYS A 187 -7.62 -4.04 5.84
CA LYS A 187 -8.37 -3.40 4.76
C LYS A 187 -8.18 -4.22 3.49
N THR A 188 -9.28 -4.51 2.82
CA THR A 188 -9.32 -5.32 1.59
C THR A 188 -10.44 -4.84 0.67
N ASN A 189 -10.57 -5.42 -0.52
CA ASN A 189 -11.74 -5.33 -1.37
C ASN A 189 -12.36 -6.73 -1.58
N PRO A 190 -13.54 -6.88 -2.22
CA PRO A 190 -14.18 -8.19 -2.38
C PRO A 190 -13.30 -9.24 -3.07
N HIS A 191 -12.60 -8.88 -4.15
CA HIS A 191 -11.74 -9.82 -4.89
C HIS A 191 -10.51 -10.27 -4.10
N GLU A 192 -9.92 -9.36 -3.34
CA GLU A 192 -8.80 -9.66 -2.45
C GLU A 192 -9.25 -10.52 -1.26
N ALA A 193 -10.44 -10.23 -0.73
CA ALA A 193 -11.06 -11.03 0.32
C ALA A 193 -11.40 -12.46 -0.17
N GLU A 194 -11.94 -12.59 -1.39
CA GLU A 194 -12.14 -13.89 -2.05
C GLU A 194 -10.85 -14.69 -2.16
N ALA A 195 -9.75 -14.05 -2.55
CA ALA A 195 -8.44 -14.71 -2.63
C ALA A 195 -7.95 -15.22 -1.27
N LEU A 196 -8.11 -14.42 -0.21
CA LEU A 196 -7.69 -14.78 1.14
C LEU A 196 -8.50 -15.94 1.72
N THR A 197 -9.82 -15.90 1.54
CA THR A 197 -10.77 -16.81 2.21
C THR A 197 -11.17 -18.01 1.37
N GLY A 198 -11.16 -17.87 0.04
CA GLY A 198 -11.71 -18.84 -0.90
C GLY A 198 -13.25 -18.79 -1.00
N PHE A 199 -13.90 -17.78 -0.39
CA PHE A 199 -15.34 -17.57 -0.46
C PHE A 199 -15.66 -16.45 -1.44
N GLU A 200 -16.81 -16.51 -2.12
CA GLU A 200 -17.34 -15.35 -2.84
C GLU A 200 -17.65 -14.22 -1.83
N ALA A 201 -17.46 -12.95 -2.25
CA ALA A 201 -17.68 -11.76 -1.43
C ALA A 201 -18.55 -10.72 -2.16
N ARG A 202 -19.69 -11.19 -2.74
CA ARG A 202 -20.56 -10.37 -3.60
C ARG A 202 -21.82 -9.89 -2.90
N THR A 203 -22.45 -10.76 -2.12
CA THR A 203 -23.67 -10.45 -1.37
C THR A 203 -23.36 -10.10 0.08
N SER A 204 -24.30 -9.46 0.79
CA SER A 204 -24.14 -9.19 2.23
C SER A 204 -23.87 -10.47 3.02
N ALA A 205 -24.56 -11.56 2.70
CA ALA A 205 -24.35 -12.85 3.38
C ALA A 205 -22.95 -13.43 3.12
N ASP A 206 -22.38 -13.19 1.92
CA ASP A 206 -21.01 -13.60 1.61
C ASP A 206 -20.00 -12.74 2.41
N LEU A 207 -20.26 -11.43 2.52
CA LEU A 207 -19.42 -10.53 3.31
C LEU A 207 -19.43 -10.88 4.79
N ASP A 208 -20.60 -11.21 5.35
CA ASP A 208 -20.73 -11.68 6.73
C ASP A 208 -19.91 -12.96 6.95
N ARG A 209 -20.03 -13.94 6.07
CA ARG A 209 -19.25 -15.19 6.13
C ARG A 209 -17.74 -14.94 6.00
N THR A 210 -17.35 -14.03 5.12
CA THR A 210 -15.96 -13.61 4.94
C THR A 210 -15.42 -12.97 6.19
N ALA A 211 -16.20 -12.08 6.82
CA ALA A 211 -15.84 -11.41 8.06
C ALA A 211 -15.70 -12.42 9.22
N ASP A 212 -16.66 -13.31 9.38
CA ASP A 212 -16.62 -14.36 10.41
C ASP A 212 -15.37 -15.22 10.28
N TRP A 213 -15.01 -15.59 9.05
CA TRP A 213 -13.80 -16.38 8.81
C TRP A 213 -12.53 -15.59 9.16
N LEU A 214 -12.41 -14.33 8.69
CA LEU A 214 -11.23 -13.48 8.97
C LEU A 214 -11.10 -13.17 10.46
N HIS A 215 -12.21 -12.91 11.16
CA HIS A 215 -12.21 -12.77 12.62
C HIS A 215 -11.81 -14.08 13.31
N GLY A 216 -12.26 -15.23 12.79
CA GLY A 216 -11.83 -16.55 13.24
C GLY A 216 -10.33 -16.82 13.04
N GLN A 217 -9.66 -16.16 12.09
CA GLN A 217 -8.21 -16.17 11.94
C GLN A 217 -7.48 -15.20 12.88
N GLY A 218 -8.18 -14.35 13.63
CA GLY A 218 -7.62 -13.42 14.60
C GLY A 218 -7.61 -11.96 14.18
N VAL A 219 -8.06 -11.59 12.97
CA VAL A 219 -8.22 -10.19 12.56
C VAL A 219 -9.24 -9.51 13.48
N GLN A 220 -8.86 -8.42 14.16
CA GLN A 220 -9.75 -7.78 15.12
C GLN A 220 -10.75 -6.82 14.46
N ARG A 221 -10.33 -6.12 13.40
CA ARG A 221 -11.18 -5.20 12.62
C ARG A 221 -11.00 -5.44 11.13
N LEU A 222 -12.10 -5.44 10.41
CA LEU A 222 -12.13 -5.66 8.97
C LEU A 222 -12.80 -4.49 8.26
N PHE A 223 -12.19 -4.03 7.17
CA PHE A 223 -12.78 -3.05 6.26
C PHE A 223 -12.73 -3.63 4.83
N ILE A 224 -13.91 -3.83 4.22
CA ILE A 224 -14.01 -4.25 2.81
C ILE A 224 -14.58 -3.08 2.00
N THR A 225 -13.72 -2.47 1.16
CA THR A 225 -14.10 -1.34 0.29
C THR A 225 -14.80 -1.86 -0.96
N ARG A 226 -15.97 -1.31 -1.31
CA ARG A 226 -16.87 -1.79 -2.37
C ARG A 226 -17.14 -0.73 -3.44
N ALA A 227 -16.16 0.11 -3.73
CA ALA A 227 -16.29 1.22 -4.68
C ALA A 227 -17.56 2.06 -4.42
N GLU A 228 -18.48 2.16 -5.39
CA GLU A 228 -19.74 2.89 -5.27
C GLU A 228 -20.71 2.32 -4.23
N ASP A 229 -20.60 1.05 -3.89
CA ASP A 229 -21.41 0.38 -2.85
C ASP A 229 -20.94 0.68 -1.43
N GLY A 230 -19.90 1.51 -1.29
CA GLY A 230 -19.43 2.01 0.00
C GLY A 230 -18.48 1.05 0.74
N LEU A 231 -18.69 0.86 2.02
CA LEU A 231 -17.78 0.15 2.93
C LEU A 231 -18.55 -0.81 3.81
N PHE A 232 -18.05 -2.04 3.91
CA PHE A 232 -18.48 -3.02 4.92
C PHE A 232 -17.43 -3.10 6.04
N TYR A 233 -17.87 -3.09 7.31
CA TYR A 233 -17.02 -3.26 8.50
C TYR A 233 -17.80 -3.89 9.65
#